data_1f2308fed48ae6df003e1bc534b3cead
#
_entry.id   1f2308fed48ae6df003e1bc534b3cead
#
_cell.length_a   1.000
_cell.length_b   1.000
_cell.length_c   1.000
_cell.angle_alpha   90.00
_cell.angle_beta   90.00
_cell.angle_gamma   90.00
#
_symmetry.space_group_name_H-M   'P 1'
#
loop_
_entity.id
_entity.type
_entity.pdbx_description
1 polymer ?
#
loop_
_entity_poly.entity_id
_entity_poly.type
_entity_poly.pdbx_seq_one_letter_code
_entity_poly.pdbx_strand_id
1 'polypeptide(L)'
;MTGTGRDPGSGIRDVLLAAVMVPCVVLAALSAWWAVAPLWPPDDVTLSEAIATRNTGEALRLIAQGADPNAASRVRGGLLVNRDVLVAPVEAAVGAQRADALRQLLAYGARVDDHERLVLRCYERTRRDSGVREILDAGAAGEPDCAGVTLPIDRKE
;
A
#
# COMPACT_ATOMS: atom_id res chain seq x y z
N MET A 1 -69.22 4.68 28.96
CA MET A 1 -68.12 4.93 29.91
C MET A 1 -67.28 3.69 29.96
N THR A 2 -66.25 3.63 29.10
CA THR A 2 -65.30 2.51 29.02
C THR A 2 -63.99 2.95 29.68
N GLY A 3 -63.80 2.44 30.93
CA GLY A 3 -62.57 2.65 31.68
C GLY A 3 -61.48 1.79 31.12
N THR A 4 -60.46 2.42 30.51
CA THR A 4 -59.18 1.80 30.13
C THR A 4 -58.39 1.55 31.40
N GLY A 5 -58.43 0.31 31.88
CA GLY A 5 -57.59 -0.19 32.97
C GLY A 5 -56.15 -0.22 32.44
N ARG A 6 -55.32 0.73 32.89
CA ARG A 6 -53.89 0.75 32.67
C ARG A 6 -53.25 -0.18 33.70
N ASP A 7 -52.82 -1.37 33.28
CA ASP A 7 -52.11 -2.31 34.16
C ASP A 7 -50.80 -1.68 34.66
N PRO A 8 -50.62 -1.45 35.95
CA PRO A 8 -49.43 -0.83 36.52
C PRO A 8 -48.18 -1.71 36.43
N GLY A 9 -48.31 -2.97 36.00
CA GLY A 9 -47.23 -3.94 35.90
C GLY A 9 -46.45 -3.91 34.57
N SER A 10 -47.02 -3.29 33.49
CA SER A 10 -46.37 -3.28 32.18
C SER A 10 -45.16 -2.33 32.15
N GLY A 11 -45.27 -1.18 32.80
CA GLY A 11 -44.20 -0.16 32.75
C GLY A 11 -42.88 -0.59 33.42
N ILE A 12 -42.94 -1.37 34.49
CA ILE A 12 -41.75 -1.85 35.22
C ILE A 12 -41.01 -2.92 34.40
N ARG A 13 -41.74 -3.78 33.71
CA ARG A 13 -41.15 -4.83 32.84
C ARG A 13 -40.47 -4.21 31.62
N ASP A 14 -41.07 -3.19 31.02
CA ASP A 14 -40.53 -2.50 29.86
C ASP A 14 -39.26 -1.70 30.21
N VAL A 15 -39.22 -1.05 31.38
CA VAL A 15 -38.05 -0.35 31.90
C VAL A 15 -36.92 -1.33 32.24
N LEU A 16 -37.25 -2.49 32.86
CA LEU A 16 -36.22 -3.51 33.14
C LEU A 16 -35.67 -4.15 31.87
N LEU A 17 -36.50 -4.43 30.85
CA LEU A 17 -36.08 -4.94 29.57
C LEU A 17 -35.20 -3.93 28.85
N ALA A 18 -35.54 -2.65 28.81
CA ALA A 18 -34.74 -1.61 28.22
C ALA A 18 -33.40 -1.43 28.95
N ALA A 19 -33.38 -1.50 30.26
CA ALA A 19 -32.18 -1.36 31.09
C ALA A 19 -31.14 -2.48 30.86
N VAL A 20 -31.59 -3.68 30.44
CA VAL A 20 -30.67 -4.79 30.12
C VAL A 20 -30.33 -4.84 28.65
N MET A 21 -31.28 -4.58 27.74
CA MET A 21 -31.06 -4.69 26.30
C MET A 21 -30.13 -3.59 25.75
N VAL A 22 -30.25 -2.35 26.26
CA VAL A 22 -29.40 -1.24 25.78
C VAL A 22 -27.92 -1.50 26.05
N PRO A 23 -27.47 -1.86 27.28
CA PRO A 23 -26.07 -2.16 27.52
C PRO A 23 -25.58 -3.39 26.74
N CYS A 24 -26.43 -4.42 26.53
CA CYS A 24 -26.03 -5.57 25.71
C CYS A 24 -25.80 -5.19 24.25
N VAL A 25 -26.65 -4.35 23.66
CA VAL A 25 -26.47 -3.87 22.28
C VAL A 25 -25.23 -2.98 22.18
N VAL A 26 -24.99 -2.11 23.14
CA VAL A 26 -23.78 -1.25 23.17
C VAL A 26 -22.50 -2.09 23.29
N LEU A 27 -22.51 -3.10 24.19
CA LEU A 27 -21.37 -4.00 24.34
C LEU A 27 -21.14 -4.83 23.08
N ALA A 28 -22.18 -5.31 22.42
CA ALA A 28 -22.09 -6.04 21.16
C ALA A 28 -21.54 -5.13 20.03
N ALA A 29 -21.97 -3.88 19.95
CA ALA A 29 -21.48 -2.92 18.99
C ALA A 29 -20.00 -2.55 19.24
N LEU A 30 -19.59 -2.36 20.50
CA LEU A 30 -18.21 -2.11 20.88
C LEU A 30 -17.31 -3.32 20.58
N SER A 31 -17.76 -4.54 20.88
CA SER A 31 -17.00 -5.76 20.58
C SER A 31 -16.84 -5.98 19.07
N ALA A 32 -17.87 -5.69 18.27
CA ALA A 32 -17.81 -5.73 16.83
C ALA A 32 -16.83 -4.69 16.27
N TRP A 33 -16.80 -3.47 16.84
CA TRP A 33 -15.86 -2.43 16.47
C TRP A 33 -14.40 -2.86 16.72
N TRP A 34 -14.12 -3.45 17.89
CA TRP A 34 -12.79 -3.96 18.22
C TRP A 34 -12.38 -5.18 17.37
N ALA A 35 -13.32 -6.00 16.94
CA ALA A 35 -13.06 -7.16 16.08
C ALA A 35 -12.77 -6.74 14.62
N VAL A 36 -13.31 -5.63 14.15
CA VAL A 36 -13.12 -5.12 12.78
C VAL A 36 -11.91 -4.18 12.66
N ALA A 37 -11.57 -3.45 13.74
CA ALA A 37 -10.45 -2.51 13.76
C ALA A 37 -9.10 -3.12 13.31
N PRO A 38 -8.74 -4.38 13.65
CA PRO A 38 -7.49 -4.99 13.15
C PRO A 38 -7.53 -5.42 11.69
N LEU A 39 -8.70 -5.45 11.02
CA LEU A 39 -8.82 -5.79 9.59
C LEU A 39 -8.39 -4.63 8.68
N TRP A 40 -8.25 -3.43 9.22
CA TRP A 40 -7.68 -2.27 8.56
C TRP A 40 -6.35 -1.95 9.25
N PRO A 41 -5.23 -2.41 8.71
CA PRO A 41 -3.94 -2.03 9.28
C PRO A 41 -3.83 -0.50 9.24
N PRO A 42 -3.49 0.15 10.37
CA PRO A 42 -3.27 1.59 10.42
C PRO A 42 -1.97 2.02 9.73
N ASP A 43 -1.19 1.07 9.21
CA ASP A 43 0.03 1.37 8.50
C ASP A 43 -0.31 1.95 7.13
N ASP A 44 -0.10 3.23 6.97
CA ASP A 44 -0.24 3.93 5.71
C ASP A 44 0.62 3.23 4.67
N VAL A 45 -0.03 2.55 3.71
CA VAL A 45 0.65 1.91 2.59
C VAL A 45 1.42 2.99 1.83
N THR A 46 2.72 2.85 1.73
CA THR A 46 3.55 3.79 1.00
C THR A 46 3.39 3.62 -0.52
N LEU A 47 3.76 4.63 -1.30
CA LEU A 47 3.67 4.55 -2.76
C LEU A 47 4.52 3.39 -3.30
N SER A 48 5.75 3.22 -2.81
CA SER A 48 6.63 2.10 -3.20
C SER A 48 6.02 0.75 -2.83
N GLU A 49 5.34 0.65 -1.68
CA GLU A 49 4.68 -0.57 -1.25
C GLU A 49 3.43 -0.90 -2.07
N ALA A 50 2.60 0.11 -2.40
CA ALA A 50 1.45 -0.06 -3.28
C ALA A 50 1.88 -0.60 -4.66
N ILE A 51 3.01 -0.13 -5.18
CA ILE A 51 3.59 -0.61 -6.43
C ILE A 51 4.10 -2.04 -6.29
N ALA A 52 4.86 -2.34 -5.22
CA ALA A 52 5.39 -3.68 -4.95
C ALA A 52 4.29 -4.74 -4.82
N THR A 53 3.16 -4.37 -4.20
CA THR A 53 1.98 -5.24 -4.02
C THR A 53 1.05 -5.31 -5.24
N ARG A 54 1.41 -4.65 -6.33
CA ARG A 54 0.59 -4.55 -7.55
C ARG A 54 -0.77 -3.87 -7.34
N ASN A 55 -0.90 -3.03 -6.35
CA ASN A 55 -2.10 -2.27 -6.08
C ASN A 55 -2.07 -0.93 -6.83
N THR A 56 -2.33 -0.98 -8.14
CA THR A 56 -2.31 0.20 -9.02
C THR A 56 -3.33 1.25 -8.59
N GLY A 57 -4.51 0.83 -8.10
CA GLY A 57 -5.55 1.75 -7.62
C GLY A 57 -5.07 2.58 -6.43
N GLU A 58 -4.41 1.93 -5.47
CA GLU A 58 -3.84 2.60 -4.31
C GLU A 58 -2.66 3.51 -4.69
N ALA A 59 -1.79 3.06 -5.58
CA ALA A 59 -0.69 3.88 -6.07
C ALA A 59 -1.18 5.18 -6.72
N LEU A 60 -2.20 5.10 -7.58
CA LEU A 60 -2.82 6.27 -8.21
C LEU A 60 -3.51 7.18 -7.19
N ARG A 61 -4.19 6.60 -6.18
CA ARG A 61 -4.81 7.37 -5.09
C ARG A 61 -3.76 8.16 -4.31
N LEU A 62 -2.65 7.54 -3.95
CA LEU A 62 -1.56 8.18 -3.22
C LEU A 62 -0.94 9.33 -4.02
N ILE A 63 -0.68 9.12 -5.33
CA ILE A 63 -0.18 10.18 -6.21
C ILE A 63 -1.18 11.34 -6.29
N ALA A 64 -2.48 11.05 -6.44
CA ALA A 64 -3.52 12.08 -6.46
C ALA A 64 -3.62 12.86 -5.13
N GLN A 65 -3.23 12.26 -4.02
CA GLN A 65 -3.13 12.90 -2.70
C GLN A 65 -1.81 13.67 -2.48
N GLY A 66 -0.92 13.69 -3.48
CA GLY A 66 0.32 14.44 -3.43
C GLY A 66 1.54 13.63 -2.98
N ALA A 67 1.48 12.29 -3.00
CA ALA A 67 2.67 11.48 -2.76
C ALA A 67 3.72 11.77 -3.84
N ASP A 68 4.95 12.07 -3.41
CA ASP A 68 6.06 12.36 -4.32
C ASP A 68 6.54 11.06 -5.00
N PRO A 69 6.48 10.96 -6.34
CA PRO A 69 6.94 9.78 -7.08
C PRO A 69 8.47 9.57 -7.02
N ASN A 70 9.21 10.51 -6.44
CA ASN A 70 10.68 10.43 -6.28
C ASN A 70 11.10 10.13 -4.84
N ALA A 71 10.19 10.22 -3.87
CA ALA A 71 10.52 10.02 -2.47
C ALA A 71 10.69 8.52 -2.15
N ALA A 72 11.88 8.14 -1.68
CA ALA A 72 12.10 6.79 -1.19
C ALA A 72 11.23 6.53 0.05
N SER A 73 10.62 5.35 0.10
CA SER A 73 9.76 4.92 1.19
C SER A 73 10.00 3.47 1.56
N ARG A 74 9.61 3.10 2.79
CA ARG A 74 9.79 1.75 3.30
C ARG A 74 8.86 0.78 2.58
N VAL A 75 9.41 -0.35 2.18
CA VAL A 75 8.68 -1.52 1.66
C VAL A 75 8.96 -2.68 2.60
N ARG A 76 7.89 -3.30 3.11
CA ARG A 76 7.98 -4.42 4.05
C ARG A 76 8.65 -5.64 3.41
N GLY A 77 9.37 -6.40 4.25
CA GLY A 77 9.99 -7.66 3.85
C GLY A 77 8.98 -8.66 3.26
N GLY A 78 9.44 -9.41 2.27
CA GLY A 78 8.62 -10.38 1.55
C GLY A 78 7.95 -9.84 0.28
N LEU A 79 7.94 -8.53 0.05
CA LEU A 79 7.35 -7.93 -1.16
C LEU A 79 8.34 -7.82 -2.32
N LEU A 80 9.53 -7.31 -2.05
CA LEU A 80 10.62 -7.22 -3.03
C LEU A 80 11.77 -8.15 -2.66
N VAL A 81 12.14 -8.13 -1.39
CA VAL A 81 13.17 -8.98 -0.76
C VAL A 81 12.71 -9.41 0.62
N ASN A 82 13.40 -10.38 1.26
CA ASN A 82 13.01 -10.95 2.55
C ASN A 82 13.29 -10.05 3.77
N ARG A 83 13.58 -8.77 3.57
CA ARG A 83 13.77 -7.75 4.61
C ARG A 83 13.10 -6.45 4.21
N ASP A 84 12.87 -5.59 5.18
CA ASP A 84 12.43 -4.23 4.93
C ASP A 84 13.51 -3.45 4.19
N VAL A 85 13.11 -2.69 3.18
CA VAL A 85 14.02 -1.88 2.37
C VAL A 85 13.43 -0.49 2.14
N LEU A 86 14.32 0.49 2.04
CA LEU A 86 13.97 1.85 1.63
C LEU A 86 14.27 1.99 0.14
N VAL A 87 13.24 2.17 -0.67
CA VAL A 87 13.36 2.23 -2.12
C VAL A 87 12.47 3.33 -2.71
N ALA A 88 12.93 3.93 -3.79
CA ALA A 88 12.11 4.84 -4.58
C ALA A 88 11.00 4.08 -5.31
N PRO A 89 9.86 4.73 -5.63
CA PRO A 89 8.77 4.10 -6.38
C PRO A 89 9.20 3.49 -7.72
N VAL A 90 10.17 4.11 -8.42
CA VAL A 90 10.76 3.58 -9.64
C VAL A 90 11.52 2.29 -9.38
N GLU A 91 12.35 2.24 -8.34
CA GLU A 91 13.08 1.04 -7.93
C GLU A 91 12.12 -0.09 -7.54
N ALA A 92 11.02 0.24 -6.85
CA ALA A 92 9.97 -0.72 -6.51
C ALA A 92 9.28 -1.27 -7.76
N ALA A 93 9.01 -0.44 -8.77
CA ALA A 93 8.41 -0.86 -10.03
C ALA A 93 9.32 -1.81 -10.81
N VAL A 94 10.60 -1.51 -10.88
CA VAL A 94 11.62 -2.37 -11.52
C VAL A 94 11.78 -3.66 -10.72
N GLY A 95 11.89 -3.58 -9.39
CA GLY A 95 12.00 -4.73 -8.50
C GLY A 95 10.81 -5.69 -8.59
N ALA A 96 9.60 -5.16 -8.72
CA ALA A 96 8.36 -5.92 -8.87
C ALA A 96 8.07 -6.33 -10.33
N GLN A 97 8.94 -6.00 -11.29
CA GLN A 97 8.77 -6.28 -12.72
C GLN A 97 7.46 -5.68 -13.29
N ARG A 98 7.26 -4.37 -13.06
CA ARG A 98 6.03 -3.67 -13.39
C ARG A 98 6.26 -2.55 -14.41
N ALA A 99 6.32 -2.91 -15.70
CA ALA A 99 6.46 -1.97 -16.80
C ALA A 99 5.32 -0.93 -16.86
N ASP A 100 4.09 -1.34 -16.54
CA ASP A 100 2.93 -0.47 -16.48
C ASP A 100 3.05 0.59 -15.37
N ALA A 101 3.44 0.19 -14.16
CA ALA A 101 3.68 1.10 -13.06
C ALA A 101 4.86 2.05 -13.34
N LEU A 102 5.93 1.54 -13.94
CA LEU A 102 7.08 2.36 -14.33
C LEU A 102 6.68 3.46 -15.33
N ARG A 103 5.91 3.13 -16.39
CA ARG A 103 5.40 4.13 -17.33
C ARG A 103 4.53 5.17 -16.65
N GLN A 104 3.66 4.75 -15.74
CA GLN A 104 2.80 5.67 -14.98
C GLN A 104 3.63 6.60 -14.11
N LEU A 105 4.59 6.09 -13.34
CA LEU A 105 5.45 6.92 -12.50
C LEU A 105 6.18 7.99 -13.31
N LEU A 106 6.76 7.61 -14.46
CA LEU A 106 7.42 8.56 -15.37
C LEU A 106 6.44 9.62 -15.89
N ALA A 107 5.20 9.23 -16.22
CA ALA A 107 4.16 10.16 -16.65
C ALA A 107 3.73 11.12 -15.52
N TYR A 108 3.83 10.70 -14.26
CA TYR A 108 3.55 11.54 -13.08
C TYR A 108 4.77 12.29 -12.53
N GLY A 109 5.86 12.32 -13.29
CA GLY A 109 7.03 13.15 -12.97
C GLY A 109 8.10 12.45 -12.15
N ALA A 110 8.10 11.13 -12.09
CA ALA A 110 9.25 10.40 -11.57
C ALA A 110 10.48 10.68 -12.45
N ARG A 111 11.61 10.91 -11.82
CA ARG A 111 12.88 11.20 -12.48
C ARG A 111 13.82 10.03 -12.26
N VAL A 112 14.51 9.65 -13.31
CA VAL A 112 15.55 8.63 -13.29
C VAL A 112 16.79 9.28 -13.87
N ASP A 113 17.76 9.57 -13.02
CA ASP A 113 19.04 10.12 -13.50
C ASP A 113 19.87 9.04 -14.21
N ASP A 114 20.97 9.44 -14.85
CA ASP A 114 21.78 8.53 -15.65
C ASP A 114 22.44 7.43 -14.80
N HIS A 115 22.83 7.75 -13.57
CA HIS A 115 23.41 6.79 -12.65
C HIS A 115 22.36 5.78 -12.17
N GLU A 116 21.21 6.26 -11.73
CA GLU A 116 20.09 5.41 -11.32
C GLU A 116 19.62 4.52 -12.47
N ARG A 117 19.52 5.10 -13.68
CA ARG A 117 19.18 4.34 -14.90
C ARG A 117 20.17 3.21 -15.16
N LEU A 118 21.47 3.48 -15.03
CA LEU A 118 22.52 2.46 -15.17
C LEU A 118 22.31 1.33 -14.15
N VAL A 119 22.10 1.68 -12.87
CA VAL A 119 21.86 0.71 -11.79
C VAL A 119 20.62 -0.15 -12.05
N LEU A 120 19.51 0.48 -12.45
CA LEU A 120 18.25 -0.23 -12.75
C LEU A 120 18.38 -1.13 -14.00
N ARG A 121 19.11 -0.70 -15.03
CA ARG A 121 19.41 -1.55 -16.21
C ARG A 121 20.25 -2.76 -15.83
N CYS A 122 21.24 -2.58 -14.95
CA CYS A 122 22.05 -3.69 -14.45
C CYS A 122 21.22 -4.66 -13.61
N TYR A 123 20.30 -4.16 -12.79
CA TYR A 123 19.38 -4.98 -12.02
C TYR A 123 18.45 -5.78 -12.93
N GLU A 124 17.88 -5.14 -13.96
CA GLU A 124 16.97 -5.77 -14.91
C GLU A 124 17.65 -6.83 -15.77
N ARG A 125 18.95 -6.73 -15.99
CA ARG A 125 19.73 -7.70 -16.77
C ARG A 125 19.68 -9.11 -16.15
N THR A 126 19.56 -9.21 -14.84
CA THR A 126 19.40 -10.48 -14.12
C THR A 126 17.97 -11.03 -14.17
N ARG A 127 17.01 -10.18 -14.59
CA ARG A 127 15.59 -10.50 -14.70
C ARG A 127 15.16 -10.38 -16.17
N ARG A 128 14.16 -11.10 -16.59
CA ARG A 128 13.84 -11.25 -18.03
C ARG A 128 12.56 -10.50 -18.44
N ASP A 129 12.21 -9.40 -17.80
CA ASP A 129 11.06 -8.61 -18.23
C ASP A 129 11.45 -7.66 -19.37
N SER A 130 10.98 -7.99 -20.59
CA SER A 130 11.25 -7.18 -21.77
C SER A 130 10.61 -5.78 -21.70
N GLY A 131 9.48 -5.63 -21.02
CA GLY A 131 8.76 -4.36 -20.95
C GLY A 131 9.44 -3.30 -20.08
N VAL A 132 10.00 -3.72 -18.94
CA VAL A 132 10.78 -2.83 -18.07
C VAL A 132 12.09 -2.43 -18.77
N ARG A 133 12.76 -3.39 -19.39
CA ARG A 133 14.00 -3.15 -20.12
C ARG A 133 13.80 -2.13 -21.25
N GLU A 134 12.77 -2.27 -22.06
CA GLU A 134 12.45 -1.35 -23.14
C GLU A 134 12.34 0.10 -22.65
N ILE A 135 11.67 0.32 -21.50
CA ILE A 135 11.53 1.65 -20.92
C ILE A 135 12.87 2.20 -20.44
N LEU A 136 13.69 1.38 -19.77
CA LEU A 136 14.97 1.79 -19.23
C LEU A 136 16.02 2.03 -20.32
N ASP A 137 15.95 1.28 -21.42
CA ASP A 137 16.84 1.43 -22.58
C ASP A 137 16.42 2.61 -23.49
N ALA A 138 15.20 3.10 -23.37
CA ALA A 138 14.74 4.25 -24.13
C ALA A 138 15.58 5.49 -23.79
N GLY A 139 16.37 5.96 -24.77
CA GLY A 139 17.26 7.10 -24.62
C GLY A 139 18.65 6.81 -24.00
N ALA A 140 18.97 5.56 -23.74
CA ALA A 140 20.31 5.16 -23.29
C ALA A 140 21.15 4.60 -24.45
N ALA A 141 22.40 5.04 -24.55
CA ALA A 141 23.32 4.54 -25.56
C ALA A 141 24.09 3.31 -25.06
N GLY A 142 24.06 2.23 -25.84
CA GLY A 142 24.90 1.06 -25.62
C GLY A 142 24.48 0.12 -24.49
N GLU A 143 25.23 -0.96 -24.33
CA GLU A 143 25.04 -1.95 -23.27
C GLU A 143 25.61 -1.43 -21.95
N PRO A 144 24.90 -1.58 -20.80
CA PRO A 144 25.37 -1.07 -19.52
C PRO A 144 26.59 -1.85 -19.03
N ASP A 145 27.62 -1.12 -18.56
CA ASP A 145 28.70 -1.72 -17.78
C ASP A 145 28.24 -1.88 -16.33
N CYS A 146 28.04 -3.12 -15.92
CA CYS A 146 27.54 -3.47 -14.60
C CYS A 146 28.66 -3.86 -13.60
N ALA A 147 29.93 -3.70 -13.98
CA ALA A 147 31.04 -4.01 -13.08
C ALA A 147 31.06 -3.02 -11.90
N GLY A 148 30.97 -3.54 -10.68
CA GLY A 148 31.00 -2.71 -9.45
C GLY A 148 29.70 -1.97 -9.13
N VAL A 149 28.62 -2.20 -9.87
CA VAL A 149 27.31 -1.61 -9.57
C VAL A 149 26.65 -2.35 -8.39
N THR A 150 26.36 -1.61 -7.32
CA THR A 150 25.58 -2.14 -6.18
C THR A 150 24.11 -1.90 -6.41
N LEU A 151 23.33 -2.96 -6.40
CA LEU A 151 21.88 -2.87 -6.59
C LEU A 151 21.20 -2.21 -5.39
N PRO A 152 20.19 -1.34 -5.60
CA PRO A 152 19.50 -0.63 -4.53
C PRO A 152 18.93 -1.56 -3.46
N ILE A 153 18.38 -2.68 -3.90
CA ILE A 153 17.74 -3.70 -3.06
C ILE A 153 18.77 -4.53 -2.28
N ASP A 154 20.04 -4.55 -2.70
CA ASP A 154 21.13 -5.29 -2.04
C ASP A 154 21.93 -4.42 -1.06
N ARG A 155 21.63 -3.12 -0.95
CA ARG A 155 22.27 -2.26 0.06
C ARG A 155 21.94 -2.78 1.46
N LYS A 156 22.99 -3.21 2.16
CA LYS A 156 22.90 -3.49 3.60
C LYS A 156 23.07 -2.14 4.31
N GLU A 157 22.03 -1.69 5.00
CA GLU A 157 22.19 -0.61 5.98
C GLU A 157 23.02 -1.07 7.17
#